data_6173333cae954d1dab8d8bfc4fec1044
#
_entry.id   6173333cae954d1dab8d8bfc4fec1044
#
_cell.length_a   1.000
_cell.length_b   1.000
_cell.length_c   1.000
_cell.angle_alpha   90.00
_cell.angle_beta   90.00
_cell.angle_gamma   90.00
#
_symmetry.space_group_name_H-M   'P 1'
#
loop_
_entity.id
_entity.type
_entity.pdbx_description
1 polymer ?
#
loop_
_entity_poly.entity_id
_entity_poly.type
_entity_poly.pdbx_seq_one_letter_code
_entity_poly.pdbx_strand_id
1 'polypeptide(L)'
;MRHFCSIALCSLALVLSACASRAPQIERDGVHPQTPAGLERVPDAVPRIEPIRVGGPNKPYDALGRNYVPLTNDAALREHGLASWYGHKYHGRPTSSGEPYDMFAMSAAHPVMPIPSFARVRNPANGREVIVRINDRGPFVAGRVIDLSYTAAFKLGVLNGVAPVVVERITFDEIRRGCCRREAEGDDPRARALLP
;
A
#
# COMPACT_ATOMS: atom_id res chain seq x y z
N MET A 1 61.70 66.95 3.16
CA MET A 1 61.12 66.23 4.30
C MET A 1 59.99 65.38 3.78
N ARG A 2 60.11 64.08 3.92
CA ARG A 2 59.38 63.07 3.15
C ARG A 2 58.19 62.55 4.01
N HIS A 3 56.98 62.75 3.51
CA HIS A 3 55.80 62.18 4.14
C HIS A 3 55.54 60.80 3.58
N PHE A 4 55.66 59.78 4.36
CA PHE A 4 55.21 58.44 4.09
C PHE A 4 53.74 58.33 4.41
N CYS A 5 52.92 58.19 3.40
CA CYS A 5 51.52 57.89 3.52
C CYS A 5 51.36 56.39 3.53
N SER A 6 51.05 55.84 4.73
CA SER A 6 50.75 54.41 4.88
C SER A 6 49.29 54.17 4.47
N ILE A 7 49.11 53.50 3.39
CA ILE A 7 47.80 53.04 2.94
C ILE A 7 47.50 51.72 3.64
N ALA A 8 46.64 51.77 4.62
CA ALA A 8 46.10 50.54 5.26
C ALA A 8 45.06 49.92 4.33
N LEU A 9 45.43 48.76 3.78
CA LEU A 9 44.54 47.93 2.95
C LEU A 9 43.60 47.19 3.92
N CYS A 10 42.37 47.66 4.03
CA CYS A 10 41.28 46.91 4.70
C CYS A 10 40.82 45.81 3.76
N SER A 11 41.29 44.59 4.01
CA SER A 11 40.78 43.40 3.37
C SER A 11 39.42 43.06 3.98
N LEU A 12 38.33 43.51 3.31
CA LEU A 12 36.99 43.13 3.63
C LEU A 12 36.72 41.69 3.09
N ALA A 13 36.90 40.69 3.96
CA ALA A 13 36.53 39.32 3.63
C ALA A 13 34.98 39.23 3.61
N LEU A 14 34.41 39.24 2.44
CA LEU A 14 32.98 38.86 2.27
C LEU A 14 32.86 37.36 2.52
N VAL A 15 32.34 37.03 3.71
CA VAL A 15 31.85 35.67 4.00
C VAL A 15 30.51 35.50 3.27
N LEU A 16 30.58 34.98 2.07
CA LEU A 16 29.39 34.48 1.36
C LEU A 16 28.89 33.21 2.09
N SER A 17 28.00 33.42 3.06
CA SER A 17 27.16 32.33 3.60
C SER A 17 26.26 31.83 2.47
N ALA A 18 26.74 30.84 1.74
CA ALA A 18 25.93 30.07 0.82
C ALA A 18 24.91 29.29 1.65
N CYS A 19 23.71 29.86 1.83
CA CYS A 19 22.53 29.09 2.19
C CYS A 19 22.28 28.09 1.04
N ALA A 20 22.91 26.93 1.12
CA ALA A 20 22.56 25.82 0.28
C ALA A 20 21.14 25.41 0.66
N SER A 21 20.16 25.99 -0.01
CA SER A 21 18.79 25.50 0.02
C SER A 21 18.82 24.08 -0.52
N ARG A 22 18.82 23.12 0.43
CA ARG A 22 18.71 21.69 0.07
C ARG A 22 17.37 21.55 -0.64
N ALA A 23 17.42 21.39 -1.98
CA ALA A 23 16.22 21.12 -2.75
C ALA A 23 15.49 19.96 -2.06
N PRO A 24 14.15 20.03 -1.90
CA PRO A 24 13.41 18.94 -1.29
C PRO A 24 13.72 17.68 -2.10
N GLN A 25 14.44 16.76 -1.49
CA GLN A 25 14.65 15.45 -2.09
C GLN A 25 13.26 14.83 -2.19
N ILE A 26 12.77 14.65 -3.42
CA ILE A 26 11.57 13.85 -3.66
C ILE A 26 11.94 12.45 -3.18
N GLU A 27 11.48 12.13 -1.97
CA GLU A 27 11.66 10.83 -1.37
C GLU A 27 10.97 9.80 -2.27
N ARG A 28 11.77 9.07 -3.03
CA ARG A 28 11.25 8.02 -3.90
C ARG A 28 10.69 6.93 -3.03
N ASP A 29 9.46 6.53 -3.31
CA ASP A 29 8.87 5.38 -2.65
C ASP A 29 9.65 4.10 -3.02
N GLY A 30 9.73 3.15 -2.11
CA GLY A 30 10.53 1.96 -2.34
C GLY A 30 10.60 1.01 -1.15
N VAL A 31 11.59 0.14 -1.23
CA VAL A 31 11.86 -0.89 -0.23
C VAL A 31 12.38 -0.26 1.07
N HIS A 32 11.94 -0.78 2.20
CA HIS A 32 12.46 -0.36 3.50
C HIS A 32 13.90 -0.85 3.70
N PRO A 33 14.83 -0.02 4.18
CA PRO A 33 16.23 -0.43 4.41
C PRO A 33 16.38 -1.66 5.31
N GLN A 34 15.44 -1.85 6.24
CA GLN A 34 15.40 -2.97 7.17
C GLN A 34 14.23 -3.90 6.84
N THR A 35 14.13 -4.33 5.59
CA THR A 35 13.08 -5.28 5.19
C THR A 35 13.27 -6.61 5.91
N PRO A 36 12.27 -7.11 6.66
CA PRO A 36 12.37 -8.38 7.36
C PRO A 36 12.58 -9.55 6.40
N ALA A 37 13.34 -10.54 6.82
CA ALA A 37 13.39 -11.82 6.13
C ALA A 37 12.09 -12.62 6.36
N GLY A 38 11.73 -13.49 5.41
CA GLY A 38 10.61 -14.41 5.59
C GLY A 38 9.24 -13.82 5.24
N LEU A 39 9.19 -12.81 4.40
CA LEU A 39 7.92 -12.22 3.94
C LEU A 39 7.02 -13.25 3.24
N GLU A 40 7.60 -14.28 2.65
CA GLU A 40 6.85 -15.39 2.05
C GLU A 40 6.00 -16.17 3.06
N ARG A 41 6.38 -16.14 4.34
CA ARG A 41 5.67 -16.82 5.45
C ARG A 41 4.60 -15.95 6.11
N VAL A 42 4.53 -14.67 5.78
CA VAL A 42 3.45 -13.80 6.28
C VAL A 42 2.12 -14.37 5.80
N PRO A 43 1.20 -14.75 6.70
CA PRO A 43 -0.08 -15.30 6.29
C PRO A 43 -0.89 -14.25 5.54
N ASP A 44 -1.72 -14.70 4.62
CA ASP A 44 -2.67 -13.83 3.95
C ASP A 44 -3.66 -13.21 4.95
N ALA A 45 -4.27 -12.10 4.57
CA ALA A 45 -5.31 -11.52 5.40
C ALA A 45 -6.46 -12.52 5.58
N VAL A 46 -6.91 -12.73 6.80
CA VAL A 46 -8.03 -13.63 7.11
C VAL A 46 -9.34 -12.85 6.97
N PRO A 47 -10.16 -13.13 5.94
CA PRO A 47 -11.43 -12.45 5.76
C PRO A 47 -12.38 -12.69 6.93
N ARG A 48 -12.94 -11.59 7.42
CA ARG A 48 -13.97 -11.59 8.48
C ARG A 48 -15.02 -10.55 8.16
N ILE A 49 -16.20 -10.72 8.72
CA ILE A 49 -17.26 -9.73 8.58
C ILE A 49 -16.92 -8.52 9.43
N GLU A 50 -16.53 -7.43 8.77
CA GLU A 50 -16.36 -6.13 9.40
C GLU A 50 -17.47 -5.19 8.88
N PRO A 51 -18.19 -4.47 9.76
CA PRO A 51 -19.22 -3.54 9.31
C PRO A 51 -18.64 -2.50 8.36
N ILE A 52 -19.28 -2.32 7.21
CA ILE A 52 -18.94 -1.26 6.28
C ILE A 52 -19.25 0.08 6.93
N ARG A 53 -18.25 0.94 7.07
CA ARG A 53 -18.42 2.24 7.70
C ARG A 53 -19.34 3.12 6.88
N VAL A 54 -20.32 3.74 7.52
CA VAL A 54 -21.14 4.79 6.91
C VAL A 54 -20.38 6.11 6.98
N GLY A 55 -20.17 6.75 5.84
CA GLY A 55 -19.40 7.99 5.78
C GLY A 55 -17.88 7.78 5.89
N GLY A 56 -17.15 8.80 6.37
CA GLY A 56 -15.68 8.72 6.48
C GLY A 56 -15.04 8.31 5.14
N PRO A 57 -14.26 7.22 5.13
CA PRO A 57 -13.57 6.76 3.92
C PRO A 57 -14.51 6.27 2.81
N ASN A 58 -15.79 6.04 3.08
CA ASN A 58 -16.78 5.56 2.13
C ASN A 58 -17.69 6.67 1.57
N LYS A 59 -17.40 7.94 1.86
CA LYS A 59 -18.05 9.07 1.18
C LYS A 59 -17.51 9.23 -0.23
N PRO A 60 -18.31 9.77 -1.18
CA PRO A 60 -17.78 10.25 -2.45
C PRO A 60 -16.63 11.24 -2.21
N TYR A 61 -15.61 11.16 -3.06
CA TYR A 61 -14.44 12.03 -2.95
C TYR A 61 -13.81 12.31 -4.31
N ASP A 62 -13.07 13.40 -4.40
CA ASP A 62 -12.34 13.79 -5.60
C ASP A 62 -10.84 13.57 -5.41
N ALA A 63 -10.21 12.98 -6.42
CA ALA A 63 -8.76 12.84 -6.45
C ALA A 63 -8.24 12.96 -7.89
N LEU A 64 -7.19 13.76 -8.08
CA LEU A 64 -6.57 14.02 -9.39
C LEU A 64 -7.59 14.36 -10.50
N GLY A 65 -8.58 15.19 -10.19
CA GLY A 65 -9.60 15.65 -11.14
C GLY A 65 -10.66 14.60 -11.52
N ARG A 66 -10.75 13.49 -10.78
CA ARG A 66 -11.78 12.45 -10.96
C ARG A 66 -12.61 12.30 -9.70
N ASN A 67 -13.92 12.12 -9.88
CA ASN A 67 -14.83 11.79 -8.80
C ASN A 67 -14.91 10.27 -8.60
N TYR A 68 -14.82 9.82 -7.35
CA TYR A 68 -14.92 8.43 -6.94
C TYR A 68 -16.10 8.25 -5.99
N VAL A 69 -16.93 7.25 -6.26
CA VAL A 69 -18.09 6.89 -5.43
C VAL A 69 -17.85 5.50 -4.84
N PRO A 70 -17.40 5.39 -3.59
CA PRO A 70 -17.20 4.11 -2.94
C PRO A 70 -18.50 3.32 -2.77
N LEU A 71 -18.40 2.00 -2.86
CA LEU A 71 -19.47 1.10 -2.48
C LEU A 71 -19.73 1.22 -0.99
N THR A 72 -21.02 1.29 -0.62
CA THR A 72 -21.47 1.42 0.79
C THR A 72 -22.22 0.18 1.28
N ASN A 73 -22.29 -0.86 0.46
CA ASN A 73 -22.98 -2.11 0.72
C ASN A 73 -22.08 -3.32 0.41
N ASP A 74 -22.57 -4.53 0.71
CA ASP A 74 -21.87 -5.79 0.47
C ASP A 74 -21.97 -6.27 -0.99
N ALA A 75 -21.88 -5.36 -1.96
CA ALA A 75 -21.91 -5.72 -3.37
C ALA A 75 -20.63 -6.45 -3.80
N ALA A 76 -20.78 -7.46 -4.63
CA ALA A 76 -19.65 -8.08 -5.31
C ALA A 76 -19.00 -7.09 -6.29
N LEU A 77 -17.68 -7.17 -6.40
CA LEU A 77 -16.91 -6.39 -7.37
C LEU A 77 -15.80 -7.26 -7.93
N ARG A 78 -15.69 -7.27 -9.26
CA ARG A 78 -14.57 -7.92 -9.96
C ARG A 78 -14.04 -6.97 -11.01
N GLU A 79 -12.73 -6.73 -10.96
CA GLU A 79 -12.05 -5.81 -11.88
C GLU A 79 -10.81 -6.46 -12.47
N HIS A 80 -10.48 -6.05 -13.68
CA HIS A 80 -9.24 -6.37 -14.37
C HIS A 80 -8.47 -5.07 -14.60
N GLY A 81 -7.21 -5.05 -14.26
CA GLY A 81 -6.38 -3.86 -14.45
C GLY A 81 -4.96 -4.09 -13.98
N LEU A 82 -4.24 -3.00 -13.74
CA LEU A 82 -2.87 -3.06 -13.27
C LEU A 82 -2.81 -2.93 -11.74
N ALA A 83 -2.01 -3.78 -11.10
CA ALA A 83 -1.59 -3.57 -9.72
C ALA A 83 -0.24 -2.86 -9.68
N SER A 84 -0.06 -2.00 -8.69
CA SER A 84 1.24 -1.55 -8.22
C SER A 84 1.35 -1.74 -6.71
N TRP A 85 2.36 -1.16 -6.08
CA TRP A 85 2.53 -1.21 -4.64
C TRP A 85 3.05 0.11 -4.11
N TYR A 86 2.82 0.36 -2.82
CA TYR A 86 3.32 1.51 -2.07
C TYR A 86 4.17 1.01 -0.89
N GLY A 87 5.25 1.73 -0.64
CA GLY A 87 6.33 1.21 0.20
C GLY A 87 6.67 2.10 1.38
N HIS A 88 7.97 2.19 1.65
CA HIS A 88 8.54 2.82 2.84
C HIS A 88 8.08 4.26 3.07
N LYS A 89 7.92 5.05 2.02
CA LYS A 89 7.48 6.46 2.12
C LYS A 89 6.18 6.63 2.90
N TYR A 90 5.29 5.64 2.83
CA TYR A 90 3.97 5.67 3.45
C TYR A 90 3.92 4.91 4.77
N HIS A 91 4.93 4.10 5.08
CA HIS A 91 4.96 3.27 6.28
C HIS A 91 4.79 4.10 7.56
N GLY A 92 3.86 3.68 8.43
CA GLY A 92 3.47 4.39 9.64
C GLY A 92 2.52 5.58 9.44
N ARG A 93 2.24 6.02 8.22
CA ARG A 93 1.29 7.11 7.95
C ARG A 93 -0.16 6.61 8.04
N PRO A 94 -1.11 7.46 8.45
CA PRO A 94 -2.52 7.09 8.47
C PRO A 94 -3.03 6.72 7.07
N THR A 95 -3.73 5.61 6.97
CA THR A 95 -4.53 5.22 5.80
C THR A 95 -5.89 5.91 5.82
N SER A 96 -6.67 5.76 4.75
CA SER A 96 -8.04 6.27 4.70
C SER A 96 -8.98 5.65 5.75
N SER A 97 -8.65 4.47 6.27
CA SER A 97 -9.36 3.87 7.42
C SER A 97 -9.02 4.53 8.76
N GLY A 98 -7.93 5.31 8.82
CA GLY A 98 -7.35 5.88 10.04
C GLY A 98 -6.33 4.97 10.73
N GLU A 99 -6.11 3.77 10.23
CA GLU A 99 -5.08 2.86 10.73
C GLU A 99 -3.70 3.28 10.21
N PRO A 100 -2.60 3.09 10.95
CA PRO A 100 -1.26 3.26 10.40
C PRO A 100 -1.02 2.26 9.26
N TYR A 101 -0.46 2.74 8.15
CA TYR A 101 -0.05 1.85 7.07
C TYR A 101 1.15 1.01 7.51
N ASP A 102 0.99 -0.30 7.45
CA ASP A 102 2.08 -1.26 7.62
C ASP A 102 2.40 -1.91 6.27
N MET A 103 3.57 -1.57 5.70
CA MET A 103 3.99 -2.12 4.42
C MET A 103 4.28 -3.63 4.47
N PHE A 104 4.43 -4.19 5.68
CA PHE A 104 4.69 -5.62 5.88
C PHE A 104 3.41 -6.43 6.17
N ALA A 105 2.27 -5.78 6.36
CA ALA A 105 0.97 -6.43 6.48
C ALA A 105 0.39 -6.78 5.11
N MET A 106 -0.58 -7.71 5.09
CA MET A 106 -1.32 -8.08 3.87
C MET A 106 -2.51 -7.11 3.66
N SER A 107 -2.22 -5.91 3.16
CA SER A 107 -3.19 -4.85 2.93
C SER A 107 -3.07 -4.24 1.54
N ALA A 108 -4.09 -3.47 1.14
CA ALA A 108 -4.09 -2.76 -0.13
C ALA A 108 -4.99 -1.52 -0.10
N ALA A 109 -4.74 -0.61 -1.06
CA ALA A 109 -5.58 0.53 -1.38
C ALA A 109 -6.43 0.22 -2.62
N HIS A 110 -7.72 0.57 -2.56
CA HIS A 110 -8.65 0.45 -3.69
C HIS A 110 -9.53 1.70 -3.79
N PRO A 111 -9.81 2.21 -5.02
CA PRO A 111 -10.53 3.46 -5.15
C PRO A 111 -11.98 3.41 -4.65
N VAL A 112 -12.69 2.31 -4.85
CA VAL A 112 -14.14 2.27 -4.60
C VAL A 112 -14.63 1.09 -3.73
N MET A 113 -13.79 0.09 -3.43
CA MET A 113 -14.23 -0.97 -2.51
C MET A 113 -14.57 -0.40 -1.13
N PRO A 114 -15.53 -0.99 -0.39
CA PRO A 114 -15.83 -0.55 0.97
C PRO A 114 -14.60 -0.62 1.87
N ILE A 115 -14.46 0.34 2.76
CA ILE A 115 -13.45 0.30 3.82
C ILE A 115 -14.17 0.15 5.17
N PRO A 116 -13.83 -0.89 5.95
CA PRO A 116 -12.94 -2.01 5.63
C PRO A 116 -13.61 -3.06 4.73
N SER A 117 -12.81 -3.81 3.96
CA SER A 117 -13.25 -5.01 3.25
C SER A 117 -12.04 -5.91 2.93
N PHE A 118 -12.29 -7.03 2.25
CA PHE A 118 -11.24 -7.95 1.82
C PHE A 118 -11.35 -8.22 0.33
N ALA A 119 -10.21 -8.45 -0.30
CA ALA A 119 -10.15 -8.77 -1.72
C ALA A 119 -9.15 -9.91 -1.98
N ARG A 120 -9.51 -10.75 -2.94
CA ARG A 120 -8.63 -11.71 -3.59
C ARG A 120 -7.99 -11.02 -4.78
N VAL A 121 -6.66 -11.09 -4.88
CA VAL A 121 -5.90 -10.53 -5.99
C VAL A 121 -5.11 -11.64 -6.65
N ARG A 122 -5.37 -11.88 -7.93
CA ARG A 122 -4.69 -12.90 -8.72
C ARG A 122 -3.86 -12.28 -9.83
N ASN A 123 -2.63 -12.73 -9.97
CA ASN A 123 -1.77 -12.41 -11.09
C ASN A 123 -1.87 -13.52 -12.14
N PRO A 124 -2.52 -13.30 -13.29
CA PRO A 124 -2.71 -14.34 -14.29
C PRO A 124 -1.43 -14.76 -15.01
N ALA A 125 -0.38 -13.93 -14.97
CA ALA A 125 0.88 -14.22 -15.64
C ALA A 125 1.70 -15.32 -14.91
N ASN A 126 1.53 -15.46 -13.59
CA ASN A 126 2.28 -16.45 -12.79
C ASN A 126 1.39 -17.37 -11.95
N GLY A 127 0.06 -17.19 -12.01
CA GLY A 127 -0.93 -17.97 -11.27
C GLY A 127 -1.00 -17.69 -9.77
N ARG A 128 -0.15 -16.80 -9.23
CA ARG A 128 -0.16 -16.46 -7.80
C ARG A 128 -1.40 -15.69 -7.41
N GLU A 129 -1.83 -15.93 -6.18
CA GLU A 129 -2.98 -15.28 -5.58
C GLU A 129 -2.65 -14.88 -4.14
N VAL A 130 -3.22 -13.78 -3.67
CA VAL A 130 -3.13 -13.31 -2.29
C VAL A 130 -4.47 -12.76 -1.85
N ILE A 131 -4.75 -12.84 -0.54
CA ILE A 131 -5.87 -12.16 0.08
C ILE A 131 -5.34 -10.97 0.87
N VAL A 132 -5.92 -9.80 0.62
CA VAL A 132 -5.54 -8.55 1.25
C VAL A 132 -6.73 -7.88 1.93
N ARG A 133 -6.47 -7.12 3.00
CA ARG A 133 -7.46 -6.24 3.60
C ARG A 133 -7.40 -4.87 2.94
N ILE A 134 -8.55 -4.37 2.48
CA ILE A 134 -8.69 -3.04 1.90
C ILE A 134 -8.92 -2.05 3.03
N ASN A 135 -7.95 -1.21 3.29
CA ASN A 135 -7.98 -0.21 4.36
C ASN A 135 -7.56 1.20 3.89
N ASP A 136 -7.25 1.36 2.59
CA ASP A 136 -6.83 2.65 2.05
C ASP A 136 -7.48 2.97 0.69
N ARG A 137 -7.38 4.24 0.26
CA ARG A 137 -7.87 4.78 -1.01
C ARG A 137 -6.73 5.00 -1.99
N GLY A 138 -6.99 4.72 -3.25
CA GLY A 138 -6.09 4.68 -4.39
C GLY A 138 -6.19 3.34 -5.10
N PRO A 139 -5.47 3.17 -6.22
CA PRO A 139 -4.68 4.15 -6.96
C PRO A 139 -5.53 5.19 -7.68
N PHE A 140 -4.90 6.33 -7.98
CA PHE A 140 -5.54 7.39 -8.77
C PHE A 140 -4.91 7.54 -10.16
N VAL A 141 -3.99 6.65 -10.51
CA VAL A 141 -3.34 6.58 -11.82
C VAL A 141 -4.20 5.76 -12.78
N ALA A 142 -4.41 6.26 -14.00
CA ALA A 142 -5.23 5.56 -14.99
C ALA A 142 -4.70 4.15 -15.29
N GLY A 143 -5.60 3.18 -15.42
CA GLY A 143 -5.30 1.78 -15.70
C GLY A 143 -4.91 0.95 -14.47
N ARG A 144 -4.57 1.57 -13.35
CA ARG A 144 -4.35 0.85 -12.08
C ARG A 144 -5.66 0.69 -11.33
N VAL A 145 -5.86 -0.49 -10.77
CA VAL A 145 -7.07 -0.83 -10.00
C VAL A 145 -6.79 -1.07 -8.52
N ILE A 146 -5.55 -1.42 -8.17
CA ILE A 146 -5.17 -1.71 -6.79
C ILE A 146 -3.70 -1.34 -6.55
N ASP A 147 -3.40 -0.78 -5.38
CA ASP A 147 -2.04 -0.63 -4.88
C ASP A 147 -1.86 -1.54 -3.66
N LEU A 148 -0.91 -2.46 -3.76
CA LEU A 148 -0.64 -3.48 -2.76
C LEU A 148 0.34 -2.97 -1.71
N SER A 149 0.30 -3.50 -0.49
CA SER A 149 1.42 -3.42 0.43
C SER A 149 2.66 -4.11 -0.15
N TYR A 150 3.82 -3.80 0.38
CA TYR A 150 5.08 -4.42 -0.07
C TYR A 150 5.05 -5.95 0.03
N THR A 151 4.59 -6.50 1.16
CA THR A 151 4.49 -7.95 1.36
C THR A 151 3.50 -8.59 0.40
N ALA A 152 2.33 -7.98 0.19
CA ALA A 152 1.34 -8.49 -0.76
C ALA A 152 1.90 -8.49 -2.20
N ALA A 153 2.59 -7.42 -2.60
CA ALA A 153 3.24 -7.32 -3.89
C ALA A 153 4.38 -8.34 -4.05
N PHE A 154 5.18 -8.56 -3.02
CA PHE A 154 6.22 -9.58 -2.99
C PHE A 154 5.65 -10.97 -3.22
N LYS A 155 4.63 -11.36 -2.45
CA LYS A 155 3.97 -12.66 -2.58
C LYS A 155 3.30 -12.86 -3.94
N LEU A 156 2.68 -11.82 -4.49
CA LEU A 156 2.02 -11.84 -5.79
C LEU A 156 3.01 -11.82 -6.97
N GLY A 157 4.29 -11.45 -6.70
CA GLY A 157 5.33 -11.35 -7.73
C GLY A 157 5.23 -10.11 -8.60
N VAL A 158 4.87 -8.95 -8.01
CA VAL A 158 4.69 -7.67 -8.74
C VAL A 158 5.62 -6.56 -8.27
N LEU A 159 6.69 -6.87 -7.54
CA LEU A 159 7.64 -5.86 -7.05
C LEU A 159 8.39 -5.13 -8.16
N ASN A 160 8.56 -5.72 -9.33
CA ASN A 160 9.34 -5.15 -10.43
C ASN A 160 8.57 -4.09 -11.24
N GLY A 161 7.49 -3.55 -10.70
CA GLY A 161 6.69 -2.51 -11.35
C GLY A 161 5.20 -2.78 -11.31
N VAL A 162 4.49 -2.48 -12.39
CA VAL A 162 3.07 -2.76 -12.54
C VAL A 162 2.84 -4.09 -13.26
N ALA A 163 1.80 -4.83 -12.85
CA ALA A 163 1.43 -6.10 -13.48
C ALA A 163 -0.09 -6.23 -13.64
N PRO A 164 -0.56 -6.91 -14.70
CA PRO A 164 -1.98 -7.22 -14.83
C PRO A 164 -2.46 -8.12 -13.69
N VAL A 165 -3.62 -7.79 -13.13
CA VAL A 165 -4.27 -8.57 -12.08
C VAL A 165 -5.76 -8.66 -12.29
N VAL A 166 -6.35 -9.66 -11.64
CA VAL A 166 -7.79 -9.77 -11.39
C VAL A 166 -8.01 -9.51 -9.91
N VAL A 167 -8.85 -8.55 -9.58
CA VAL A 167 -9.21 -8.19 -8.21
C VAL A 167 -10.67 -8.55 -7.98
N GLU A 168 -10.95 -9.31 -6.95
CA GLU A 168 -12.30 -9.73 -6.57
C GLU A 168 -12.56 -9.39 -5.11
N ARG A 169 -13.61 -8.61 -4.86
CA ARG A 169 -14.03 -8.35 -3.49
C ARG A 169 -14.62 -9.63 -2.88
N ILE A 170 -14.21 -9.95 -1.68
CA ILE A 170 -14.77 -11.07 -0.90
C ILE A 170 -16.00 -10.55 -0.15
N THR A 171 -17.17 -11.09 -0.47
CA THR A 171 -18.45 -10.70 0.11
C THR A 171 -18.68 -11.36 1.49
N PHE A 172 -19.59 -10.80 2.27
CA PHE A 172 -19.96 -11.40 3.55
C PHE A 172 -20.54 -12.82 3.41
N ASP A 173 -21.25 -13.07 2.30
CA ASP A 173 -21.79 -14.41 2.01
C ASP A 173 -20.68 -15.42 1.70
N GLU A 174 -19.64 -15.01 1.00
CA GLU A 174 -18.46 -15.85 0.78
C GLU A 174 -17.74 -16.14 2.10
N ILE A 175 -17.59 -15.13 2.96
CA ILE A 175 -16.99 -15.29 4.29
C ILE A 175 -17.81 -16.28 5.15
N ARG A 176 -19.15 -16.15 5.18
CA ARG A 176 -20.03 -17.07 5.91
C ARG A 176 -19.94 -18.50 5.42
N ARG A 177 -19.79 -18.68 4.10
CA ARG A 177 -19.62 -20.00 3.48
C ARG A 177 -18.23 -20.61 3.69
N GLY A 178 -17.31 -19.86 4.31
CA GLY A 178 -15.97 -20.36 4.62
C GLY A 178 -15.06 -20.49 3.38
N CYS A 179 -15.33 -19.74 2.29
CA CYS A 179 -14.55 -19.82 1.05
C CYS A 179 -13.04 -19.57 1.22
N CYS A 180 -12.68 -18.89 2.28
CA CYS A 180 -11.30 -18.46 2.54
C CYS A 180 -10.65 -19.23 3.70
N ARG A 181 -11.30 -20.25 4.26
CA ARG A 181 -10.79 -21.05 5.39
C ARG A 181 -9.77 -22.10 4.99
N ARG A 182 -9.71 -22.45 3.72
CA ARG A 182 -8.93 -23.62 3.27
C ARG A 182 -7.42 -23.46 3.31
N GLU A 183 -6.92 -22.24 3.43
CA GLU A 183 -5.48 -21.98 3.42
C GLU A 183 -4.86 -21.77 4.80
N ALA A 184 -5.66 -21.49 5.83
CA ALA A 184 -5.18 -21.36 7.21
C ALA A 184 -5.08 -22.72 7.95
N GLU A 185 -5.78 -23.76 7.46
CA GLU A 185 -5.81 -25.12 8.04
C GLU A 185 -5.17 -26.19 7.14
N GLY A 186 -4.64 -25.82 6.01
CA GLY A 186 -4.03 -26.72 5.05
C GLY A 186 -2.55 -26.90 5.27
N ASP A 187 -2.21 -27.79 6.09
CA ASP A 187 -1.17 -28.83 6.05
C ASP A 187 -0.53 -29.08 7.42
N ASP A 188 -1.36 -29.41 8.41
CA ASP A 188 -0.84 -30.20 9.53
C ASP A 188 -1.21 -31.68 9.28
N PRO A 189 -0.27 -32.51 8.79
CA PRO A 189 -0.48 -33.95 8.60
C PRO A 189 -0.84 -34.66 9.92
N ARG A 190 -0.64 -34.01 11.07
CA ARG A 190 -0.90 -34.57 12.40
C ARG A 190 -2.37 -34.42 12.82
N ALA A 191 -3.10 -33.42 12.27
CA ALA A 191 -4.52 -33.28 12.54
C ALA A 191 -5.37 -34.34 11.85
N ARG A 192 -4.87 -34.97 10.78
CA ARG A 192 -5.56 -36.03 10.04
C ARG A 192 -5.50 -37.41 10.72
N ALA A 193 -4.60 -37.57 11.69
CA ALA A 193 -4.38 -38.85 12.40
C ALA A 193 -5.23 -38.98 13.69
N LEU A 194 -6.05 -37.99 14.04
CA LEU A 194 -6.82 -37.96 15.30
C LEU A 194 -8.33 -38.03 15.10
N LEU A 195 -8.82 -38.33 13.89
CA LEU A 195 -10.24 -38.63 13.69
C LEU A 195 -10.44 -40.14 13.69
N PRO A 196 -11.33 -40.64 14.56
CA PRO A 196 -11.61 -42.10 14.69
C PRO A 196 -12.34 -42.69 13.48
#